data_2b474ca398eb030df66a3887f3381794
#
_entry.id   2b474ca398eb030df66a3887f3381794
#
_cell.length_a   1.000
_cell.length_b   1.000
_cell.length_c   1.000
_cell.angle_alpha   90.00
_cell.angle_beta   90.00
_cell.angle_gamma   90.00
#
_symmetry.space_group_name_H-M   'P 1'
#
loop_
_entity.id
_entity.type
_entity.pdbx_description
1 polymer ?
#
loop_
_entity_poly.entity_id
_entity_poly.type
_entity_poly.pdbx_seq_one_letter_code
_entity_poly.pdbx_strand_id
1 'polypeptide(L)'
;MKIVAKTDIGLTRTSNQDSYAAGELPGSVAWAVVCDGMGGTNGGNLASSTAVKIISERISSSYRQGMSFSSIKNMFMSAIIAANVSVYDMSKENPELSGMGTTVVVAIVANERVYVAHAGDSRAYILTSGKLHQLTKDHSFVQEMVDSGKLTADEAREDPRKNLITRALGVSEDLQIDFCEEDISENDVLLICTDGLNNYVEPEEIYELTEDGKFYEFAERLVNRANNNGGGDNITVVTVSYWFCWKEFY
;
A
#
# COMPACT_ATOMS: atom_id res chain seq x y z
N MET A 1 -4.97 4.11 -18.38
CA MET A 1 -4.23 4.45 -17.12
C MET A 1 -2.77 4.09 -17.26
N LYS A 2 -1.86 4.67 -16.45
CA LYS A 2 -0.45 4.30 -16.45
C LYS A 2 -0.09 3.83 -15.04
N ILE A 3 0.70 2.76 -14.94
CA ILE A 3 1.12 2.18 -13.67
C ILE A 3 2.64 2.15 -13.65
N VAL A 4 3.24 2.61 -12.57
CA VAL A 4 4.68 2.51 -12.33
C VAL A 4 4.92 2.01 -10.92
N ALA A 5 5.85 1.10 -10.76
CA ALA A 5 6.20 0.55 -9.46
C ALA A 5 7.71 0.40 -9.31
N LYS A 6 8.17 0.56 -8.09
CA LYS A 6 9.56 0.31 -7.69
C LYS A 6 9.57 -0.28 -6.29
N THR A 7 10.38 -1.31 -6.10
CA THR A 7 10.73 -1.84 -4.79
C THR A 7 12.24 -1.86 -4.63
N ASP A 8 12.73 -1.63 -3.45
CA ASP A 8 14.14 -1.63 -3.10
C ASP A 8 14.36 -2.21 -1.70
N ILE A 9 15.46 -2.89 -1.50
CA ILE A 9 15.81 -3.50 -0.21
C ILE A 9 16.17 -2.45 0.86
N GLY A 10 16.46 -1.22 0.43
CA GLY A 10 17.05 -0.20 1.31
C GLY A 10 18.54 -0.40 1.52
N LEU A 11 19.10 0.40 2.43
CA LEU A 11 20.55 0.39 2.69
C LEU A 11 20.95 -0.46 3.90
N THR A 12 20.00 -0.86 4.73
CA THR A 12 20.26 -1.50 6.04
C THR A 12 19.77 -2.94 6.11
N ARG A 13 18.71 -3.27 5.39
CA ARG A 13 18.12 -4.61 5.41
C ARG A 13 18.92 -5.59 4.56
N THR A 14 18.87 -6.88 4.91
CA THR A 14 19.56 -7.97 4.18
C THR A 14 18.62 -8.75 3.25
N SER A 15 17.31 -8.54 3.38
CA SER A 15 16.27 -9.12 2.51
C SER A 15 15.15 -8.12 2.31
N ASN A 16 14.50 -8.20 1.16
CA ASN A 16 13.30 -7.41 0.90
C ASN A 16 12.08 -8.26 1.28
N GLN A 17 11.35 -7.82 2.30
CA GLN A 17 10.13 -8.46 2.80
C GLN A 17 8.85 -7.79 2.26
N ASP A 18 9.00 -6.70 1.52
CA ASP A 18 7.91 -6.09 0.78
C ASP A 18 7.53 -6.95 -0.43
N SER A 19 6.26 -6.93 -0.77
CA SER A 19 5.74 -7.52 -2.00
C SER A 19 4.64 -6.64 -2.59
N TYR A 20 4.54 -6.62 -3.91
CA TYR A 20 3.49 -5.90 -4.60
C TYR A 20 3.06 -6.61 -5.89
N ALA A 21 1.86 -6.29 -6.33
CA ALA A 21 1.40 -6.57 -7.68
C ALA A 21 0.50 -5.43 -8.15
N ALA A 22 0.52 -5.16 -9.44
CA ALA A 22 -0.35 -4.16 -10.06
C ALA A 22 -0.63 -4.56 -11.50
N GLY A 23 -1.74 -4.09 -12.04
CA GLY A 23 -2.13 -4.43 -13.40
C GLY A 23 -3.39 -3.72 -13.86
N GLU A 24 -3.80 -4.06 -15.08
CA GLU A 24 -5.01 -3.53 -15.70
C GLU A 24 -6.12 -4.58 -15.68
N LEU A 25 -7.37 -4.10 -15.60
CA LEU A 25 -8.58 -4.89 -15.67
C LEU A 25 -9.45 -4.37 -16.83
N PRO A 26 -10.43 -5.17 -17.32
CA PRO A 26 -11.33 -4.72 -18.37
C PRO A 26 -12.02 -3.39 -18.05
N GLY A 27 -12.16 -2.51 -19.05
CA GLY A 27 -12.82 -1.21 -18.91
C GLY A 27 -11.90 -0.07 -18.51
N SER A 28 -10.61 -0.15 -18.83
CA SER A 28 -9.61 0.88 -18.47
C SER A 28 -9.52 1.09 -16.96
N VAL A 29 -9.46 0.01 -16.22
CA VAL A 29 -9.36 -0.04 -14.77
C VAL A 29 -7.97 -0.47 -14.37
N ALA A 30 -7.37 0.21 -13.41
CA ALA A 30 -6.09 -0.18 -12.81
C ALA A 30 -6.30 -0.69 -11.39
N TRP A 31 -5.47 -1.63 -10.99
CA TRP A 31 -5.44 -2.14 -9.62
C TRP A 31 -4.01 -2.29 -9.13
N ALA A 32 -3.84 -2.22 -7.83
CA ALA A 32 -2.57 -2.49 -7.17
C ALA A 32 -2.81 -3.11 -5.78
N VAL A 33 -1.84 -3.91 -5.33
CA VAL A 33 -1.72 -4.40 -3.97
C VAL A 33 -0.27 -4.26 -3.52
N VAL A 34 -0.08 -3.75 -2.29
CA VAL A 34 1.21 -3.59 -1.63
C VAL A 34 1.11 -4.21 -0.24
N CYS A 35 2.12 -4.98 0.13
CA CYS A 35 2.23 -5.69 1.39
C CYS A 35 3.64 -5.54 1.94
N ASP A 36 3.76 -5.11 3.20
CA ASP A 36 5.00 -5.05 3.97
C ASP A 36 5.04 -6.25 4.93
N GLY A 37 6.01 -7.11 4.75
CA GLY A 37 6.11 -8.37 5.46
C GLY A 37 6.88 -8.26 6.77
N MET A 38 6.35 -8.81 7.84
CA MET A 38 6.99 -8.88 9.15
C MET A 38 7.06 -10.31 9.70
N GLY A 39 8.01 -10.59 10.61
CA GLY A 39 8.11 -11.91 11.26
C GLY A 39 9.41 -12.63 11.01
N GLY A 40 10.53 -12.03 11.41
CA GLY A 40 11.86 -12.64 11.35
C GLY A 40 12.42 -12.84 9.95
N THR A 41 13.50 -13.62 9.83
CA THR A 41 14.34 -13.68 8.63
C THR A 41 13.62 -14.18 7.37
N ASN A 42 12.64 -15.07 7.51
CA ASN A 42 11.94 -15.69 6.37
C ASN A 42 10.43 -15.53 6.41
N GLY A 43 9.85 -15.22 7.56
CA GLY A 43 8.40 -15.17 7.74
C GLY A 43 7.76 -14.01 6.98
N GLY A 44 8.33 -12.81 7.05
CA GLY A 44 7.77 -11.61 6.44
C GLY A 44 7.66 -11.71 4.92
N ASN A 45 8.74 -12.16 4.24
CA ASN A 45 8.70 -12.33 2.78
C ASN A 45 7.65 -13.37 2.35
N LEU A 46 7.52 -14.48 3.09
CA LEU A 46 6.52 -15.50 2.80
C LEU A 46 5.11 -14.96 3.02
N ALA A 47 4.88 -14.20 4.09
CA ALA A 47 3.58 -13.61 4.39
C ALA A 47 3.15 -12.61 3.33
N SER A 48 4.01 -11.64 2.99
CA SER A 48 3.71 -10.60 2.00
C SER A 48 3.50 -11.17 0.60
N SER A 49 4.38 -12.07 0.14
CA SER A 49 4.26 -12.69 -1.19
C SER A 49 3.05 -13.60 -1.31
N THR A 50 2.69 -14.34 -0.25
CA THR A 50 1.47 -15.16 -0.22
C THR A 50 0.22 -14.28 -0.27
N ALA A 51 0.19 -13.19 0.51
CA ALA A 51 -0.93 -12.25 0.52
C ALA A 51 -1.12 -11.59 -0.85
N VAL A 52 -0.05 -11.07 -1.44
CA VAL A 52 -0.08 -10.45 -2.79
C VAL A 52 -0.59 -11.44 -3.83
N LYS A 53 -0.10 -12.69 -3.82
CA LYS A 53 -0.54 -13.72 -4.77
C LYS A 53 -2.04 -13.99 -4.65
N ILE A 54 -2.54 -14.27 -3.45
CA ILE A 54 -3.95 -14.61 -3.24
C ILE A 54 -4.86 -13.44 -3.61
N ILE A 55 -4.51 -12.22 -3.18
CA ILE A 55 -5.32 -11.03 -3.45
C ILE A 55 -5.35 -10.73 -4.95
N SER A 56 -4.21 -10.76 -5.63
CA SER A 56 -4.12 -10.47 -7.07
C SER A 56 -4.89 -11.49 -7.92
N GLU A 57 -4.79 -12.79 -7.59
CA GLU A 57 -5.54 -13.85 -8.27
C GLU A 57 -7.05 -13.66 -8.09
N ARG A 58 -7.50 -13.32 -6.88
CA ARG A 58 -8.93 -13.10 -6.60
C ARG A 58 -9.47 -11.84 -7.27
N ILE A 59 -8.73 -10.74 -7.29
CA ILE A 59 -9.12 -9.52 -8.00
C ILE A 59 -9.26 -9.82 -9.50
N SER A 60 -8.23 -10.40 -10.10
CA SER A 60 -8.20 -10.69 -11.54
C SER A 60 -9.31 -11.66 -11.98
N SER A 61 -9.64 -12.64 -11.14
CA SER A 61 -10.69 -13.62 -11.45
C SER A 61 -12.10 -13.13 -11.16
N SER A 62 -12.29 -12.27 -10.16
CA SER A 62 -13.61 -11.86 -9.66
C SER A 62 -14.09 -10.53 -10.24
N TYR A 63 -13.18 -9.64 -10.64
CA TYR A 63 -13.56 -8.34 -11.18
C TYR A 63 -14.41 -8.49 -12.46
N ARG A 64 -15.45 -7.67 -12.55
CA ARG A 64 -16.28 -7.52 -13.76
C ARG A 64 -16.49 -6.04 -14.01
N GLN A 65 -16.40 -5.62 -15.26
CA GLN A 65 -16.64 -4.23 -15.65
C GLN A 65 -18.03 -3.77 -15.18
N GLY A 66 -18.10 -2.59 -14.61
CA GLY A 66 -19.34 -2.00 -14.09
C GLY A 66 -19.78 -2.53 -12.72
N MET A 67 -18.88 -3.17 -11.98
CA MET A 67 -19.15 -3.53 -10.57
C MET A 67 -19.53 -2.30 -9.76
N SER A 68 -20.56 -2.47 -8.89
CA SER A 68 -20.95 -1.45 -7.93
C SER A 68 -19.91 -1.31 -6.80
N PHE A 69 -19.95 -0.19 -6.10
CA PHE A 69 -19.21 0.03 -4.85
C PHE A 69 -19.24 -1.17 -3.90
N SER A 70 -20.46 -1.63 -3.57
CA SER A 70 -20.63 -2.76 -2.66
C SER A 70 -19.98 -4.05 -3.20
N SER A 71 -20.00 -4.26 -4.50
CA SER A 71 -19.38 -5.43 -5.13
C SER A 71 -17.85 -5.35 -5.07
N ILE A 72 -17.26 -4.18 -5.31
CA ILE A 72 -15.82 -3.95 -5.18
C ILE A 72 -15.39 -4.14 -3.71
N LYS A 73 -16.12 -3.54 -2.77
CA LYS A 73 -15.86 -3.71 -1.34
C LYS A 73 -15.88 -5.17 -0.93
N ASN A 74 -16.93 -5.92 -1.30
CA ASN A 74 -17.06 -7.33 -0.97
C ASN A 74 -15.94 -8.18 -1.61
N MET A 75 -15.52 -7.86 -2.83
CA MET A 75 -14.39 -8.50 -3.50
C MET A 75 -13.09 -8.29 -2.72
N PHE A 76 -12.77 -7.05 -2.29
CA PHE A 76 -11.60 -6.75 -1.48
C PHE A 76 -11.65 -7.48 -0.13
N MET A 77 -12.77 -7.36 0.59
CA MET A 77 -12.94 -8.03 1.89
C MET A 77 -12.71 -9.54 1.76
N SER A 78 -13.33 -10.19 0.76
CA SER A 78 -13.16 -11.62 0.52
C SER A 78 -11.71 -12.00 0.15
N ALA A 79 -11.03 -11.17 -0.66
CA ALA A 79 -9.65 -11.42 -1.07
C ALA A 79 -8.68 -11.30 0.13
N ILE A 80 -8.82 -10.24 0.91
CA ILE A 80 -7.95 -9.98 2.08
C ILE A 80 -8.20 -11.03 3.19
N ILE A 81 -9.46 -11.38 3.47
CA ILE A 81 -9.79 -12.43 4.46
C ILE A 81 -9.18 -13.78 4.03
N ALA A 82 -9.27 -14.14 2.75
CA ALA A 82 -8.66 -15.38 2.28
C ALA A 82 -7.13 -15.38 2.39
N ALA A 83 -6.49 -14.23 2.14
CA ALA A 83 -5.05 -14.09 2.37
C ALA A 83 -4.72 -14.18 3.87
N ASN A 84 -5.52 -13.54 4.74
CA ASN A 84 -5.35 -13.62 6.19
C ASN A 84 -5.38 -15.07 6.70
N VAL A 85 -6.42 -15.81 6.33
CA VAL A 85 -6.55 -17.23 6.71
C VAL A 85 -5.33 -18.04 6.26
N SER A 86 -4.93 -17.89 4.99
CA SER A 86 -3.79 -18.64 4.48
C SER A 86 -2.48 -18.34 5.22
N VAL A 87 -2.16 -17.06 5.46
CA VAL A 87 -0.94 -16.66 6.18
C VAL A 87 -1.01 -17.10 7.64
N TYR A 88 -2.18 -16.96 8.28
CA TYR A 88 -2.39 -17.39 9.66
C TYR A 88 -2.19 -18.89 9.83
N ASP A 89 -2.81 -19.71 8.98
CA ASP A 89 -2.70 -21.18 9.03
C ASP A 89 -1.22 -21.60 8.85
N MET A 90 -0.52 -21.05 7.86
CA MET A 90 0.89 -21.33 7.65
C MET A 90 1.74 -20.97 8.88
N SER A 91 1.42 -19.89 9.59
CA SER A 91 2.12 -19.47 10.82
C SER A 91 1.87 -20.42 12.00
N LYS A 92 0.73 -21.12 12.00
CA LYS A 92 0.36 -22.10 13.03
C LYS A 92 0.94 -23.49 12.74
N GLU A 93 0.99 -23.87 11.48
CA GLU A 93 1.50 -25.18 11.07
C GLU A 93 3.04 -25.29 11.16
N ASN A 94 3.75 -24.17 11.02
CA ASN A 94 5.21 -24.15 11.07
C ASN A 94 5.73 -23.23 12.21
N PRO A 95 6.35 -23.80 13.26
CA PRO A 95 6.92 -23.01 14.37
C PRO A 95 7.98 -21.97 13.94
N GLU A 96 8.71 -22.22 12.84
CA GLU A 96 9.69 -21.27 12.30
C GLU A 96 9.04 -20.02 11.69
N LEU A 97 7.76 -20.09 11.35
CA LEU A 97 6.95 -19.00 10.81
C LEU A 97 6.06 -18.33 11.87
N SER A 98 6.21 -18.73 13.13
CA SER A 98 5.40 -18.20 14.23
C SER A 98 5.52 -16.67 14.30
N GLY A 99 4.37 -15.99 14.31
CA GLY A 99 4.31 -14.53 14.37
C GLY A 99 4.58 -13.82 13.03
N MET A 100 4.69 -14.56 11.92
CA MET A 100 4.72 -13.91 10.61
C MET A 100 3.41 -13.22 10.31
N GLY A 101 3.49 -12.12 9.58
CA GLY A 101 2.36 -11.35 9.13
C GLY A 101 2.76 -10.36 8.04
N THR A 102 1.81 -9.58 7.59
CA THR A 102 2.06 -8.53 6.61
C THR A 102 1.01 -7.45 6.68
N THR A 103 1.38 -6.22 6.35
CA THR A 103 0.40 -5.19 6.04
C THR A 103 -0.32 -5.51 4.73
N VAL A 104 -1.36 -4.80 4.41
CA VAL A 104 -1.97 -4.78 3.09
C VAL A 104 -2.58 -3.43 2.78
N VAL A 105 -2.31 -2.94 1.58
CA VAL A 105 -3.09 -1.90 0.90
C VAL A 105 -3.47 -2.44 -0.45
N VAL A 106 -4.75 -2.51 -0.75
CA VAL A 106 -5.27 -2.88 -2.07
C VAL A 106 -6.12 -1.74 -2.61
N ALA A 107 -5.93 -1.40 -3.88
CA ALA A 107 -6.68 -0.34 -4.52
C ALA A 107 -7.14 -0.72 -5.94
N ILE A 108 -8.27 -0.15 -6.35
CA ILE A 108 -8.77 -0.12 -7.74
C ILE A 108 -9.10 1.32 -8.10
N VAL A 109 -8.64 1.74 -9.28
CA VAL A 109 -9.03 3.01 -9.90
C VAL A 109 -9.98 2.68 -11.07
N ALA A 110 -11.23 3.13 -10.97
CA ALA A 110 -12.28 2.85 -11.94
C ALA A 110 -13.33 3.98 -11.94
N ASN A 111 -13.77 4.42 -13.12
CA ASN A 111 -14.90 5.36 -13.27
C ASN A 111 -14.76 6.63 -12.42
N GLU A 112 -13.60 7.31 -12.50
CA GLU A 112 -13.30 8.54 -11.74
C GLU A 112 -13.35 8.37 -10.21
N ARG A 113 -13.14 7.12 -9.76
CA ARG A 113 -13.07 6.79 -8.33
C ARG A 113 -11.90 5.88 -8.03
N VAL A 114 -11.35 6.06 -6.85
CA VAL A 114 -10.42 5.14 -6.22
C VAL A 114 -11.11 4.45 -5.05
N TYR A 115 -10.96 3.14 -4.99
CA TYR A 115 -11.41 2.29 -3.90
C TYR A 115 -10.18 1.71 -3.21
N VAL A 116 -10.10 1.84 -1.90
CA VAL A 116 -8.97 1.35 -1.11
C VAL A 116 -9.46 0.51 0.05
N ALA A 117 -8.83 -0.63 0.27
CA ALA A 117 -8.96 -1.39 1.52
C ALA A 117 -7.57 -1.64 2.11
N HIS A 118 -7.44 -1.53 3.44
CA HIS A 118 -6.15 -1.69 4.08
C HIS A 118 -6.22 -2.28 5.49
N ALA A 119 -5.09 -2.85 5.92
CA ALA A 119 -4.77 -3.20 7.29
C ALA A 119 -3.26 -3.07 7.49
N GLY A 120 -2.84 -2.30 8.49
CA GLY A 120 -1.45 -1.94 8.77
C GLY A 120 -1.17 -0.45 8.63
N ASP A 121 0.08 -0.10 8.45
CA ASP A 121 0.62 1.26 8.35
C ASP A 121 1.25 1.59 6.98
N SER A 122 1.16 0.67 6.03
CA SER A 122 1.34 0.99 4.61
C SER A 122 0.22 1.92 4.16
N ARG A 123 0.54 2.89 3.31
CA ARG A 123 -0.37 4.00 3.03
C ARG A 123 -0.76 4.12 1.56
N ALA A 124 -1.95 4.70 1.35
CA ALA A 124 -2.41 5.16 0.05
C ALA A 124 -2.69 6.67 0.11
N TYR A 125 -2.33 7.38 -0.98
CA TYR A 125 -2.53 8.82 -1.14
C TYR A 125 -3.09 9.12 -2.52
N ILE A 126 -3.81 10.24 -2.63
CA ILE A 126 -4.06 10.91 -3.91
C ILE A 126 -3.22 12.18 -3.97
N LEU A 127 -2.47 12.32 -5.06
CA LEU A 127 -1.82 13.57 -5.44
C LEU A 127 -2.77 14.30 -6.38
N THR A 128 -3.25 15.45 -5.96
CA THR A 128 -4.16 16.29 -6.72
C THR A 128 -3.74 17.74 -6.60
N SER A 129 -3.79 18.53 -7.69
CA SER A 129 -3.68 19.99 -7.74
C SER A 129 -2.87 20.67 -6.62
N GLY A 130 -1.66 20.22 -6.34
CA GLY A 130 -0.78 20.83 -5.34
C GLY A 130 -0.89 20.24 -3.93
N LYS A 131 -1.56 19.10 -3.74
CA LYS A 131 -1.74 18.52 -2.42
C LYS A 131 -1.57 17.00 -2.45
N LEU A 132 -0.94 16.47 -1.41
CA LEU A 132 -0.92 15.06 -1.07
C LEU A 132 -2.04 14.81 -0.04
N HIS A 133 -3.02 13.99 -0.41
CA HIS A 133 -4.13 13.61 0.47
C HIS A 133 -4.03 12.13 0.85
N GLN A 134 -3.86 11.83 2.14
CA GLN A 134 -3.79 10.45 2.64
C GLN A 134 -5.19 9.86 2.71
N LEU A 135 -5.39 8.70 2.09
CA LEU A 135 -6.65 7.96 2.07
C LEU A 135 -6.76 6.94 3.21
N THR A 136 -5.64 6.36 3.60
CA THR A 136 -5.56 5.36 4.67
C THR A 136 -5.25 6.01 6.01
N LYS A 137 -5.68 5.39 7.09
CA LYS A 137 -5.29 5.77 8.43
C LYS A 137 -4.48 4.63 9.04
N ASP A 138 -3.27 4.94 9.52
CA ASP A 138 -2.36 3.92 10.02
C ASP A 138 -2.96 3.12 11.18
N HIS A 139 -2.82 1.82 11.12
CA HIS A 139 -3.12 0.94 12.25
C HIS A 139 -1.83 0.73 13.05
N SER A 140 -1.42 1.78 13.79
CA SER A 140 -0.22 1.80 14.60
C SER A 140 -0.51 2.31 16.01
N PHE A 141 0.34 1.93 16.95
CA PHE A 141 0.25 2.39 18.34
C PHE A 141 0.31 3.91 18.43
N VAL A 142 1.20 4.55 17.69
CA VAL A 142 1.36 6.00 17.73
C VAL A 142 0.13 6.71 17.14
N GLN A 143 -0.50 6.15 16.12
CA GLN A 143 -1.75 6.72 15.57
C GLN A 143 -2.88 6.66 16.59
N GLU A 144 -3.01 5.58 17.36
CA GLU A 144 -3.99 5.50 18.49
C GLU A 144 -3.71 6.54 19.56
N MET A 145 -2.43 6.87 19.81
CA MET A 145 -2.07 7.94 20.75
C MET A 145 -2.44 9.32 20.20
N VAL A 146 -2.25 9.57 18.91
CA VAL A 146 -2.71 10.80 18.26
C VAL A 146 -4.23 10.92 18.32
N ASP A 147 -4.97 9.87 17.98
CA ASP A 147 -6.43 9.86 18.00
C ASP A 147 -7.00 10.12 19.43
N SER A 148 -6.31 9.65 20.45
CA SER A 148 -6.70 9.88 21.85
C SER A 148 -6.21 11.23 22.41
N GLY A 149 -5.54 12.05 21.59
CA GLY A 149 -4.98 13.35 21.98
C GLY A 149 -3.77 13.27 22.95
N LYS A 150 -3.10 12.12 23.01
CA LYS A 150 -1.92 11.89 23.87
C LYS A 150 -0.61 12.27 23.18
N LEU A 151 -0.59 12.29 21.86
CA LEU A 151 0.52 12.73 21.04
C LEU A 151 -0.01 13.66 19.94
N THR A 152 0.81 14.60 19.50
CA THR A 152 0.64 15.30 18.24
C THR A 152 1.14 14.44 17.08
N ALA A 153 0.80 14.79 15.85
CA ALA A 153 1.31 14.08 14.67
C ALA A 153 2.84 14.13 14.58
N ASP A 154 3.45 15.29 14.92
CA ASP A 154 4.91 15.46 14.91
C ASP A 154 5.58 14.58 15.97
N GLU A 155 5.06 14.57 17.21
CA GLU A 155 5.58 13.70 18.27
C GLU A 155 5.46 12.22 17.89
N ALA A 156 4.38 11.81 17.22
CA ALA A 156 4.19 10.43 16.76
C ALA A 156 5.24 9.98 15.74
N ARG A 157 5.71 10.88 14.88
CA ARG A 157 6.76 10.59 13.88
C ARG A 157 8.12 10.31 14.51
N GLU A 158 8.41 10.94 15.64
CA GLU A 158 9.68 10.78 16.36
C GLU A 158 9.61 9.73 17.49
N ASP A 159 8.41 9.22 17.80
CA ASP A 159 8.24 8.24 18.88
C ASP A 159 8.96 6.91 18.53
N PRO A 160 9.77 6.35 19.45
CA PRO A 160 10.48 5.09 19.19
C PRO A 160 9.56 3.89 18.94
N ARG A 161 8.27 4.01 19.24
CA ARG A 161 7.24 2.98 18.99
C ARG A 161 6.47 3.18 17.71
N LYS A 162 6.90 4.08 16.81
CA LYS A 162 6.19 4.40 15.55
C LYS A 162 5.96 3.19 14.66
N ASN A 163 6.85 2.21 14.70
CA ASN A 163 6.76 0.98 13.90
C ASN A 163 5.95 -0.14 14.60
N LEU A 164 5.28 0.13 15.73
CA LEU A 164 4.40 -0.84 16.37
C LEU A 164 3.01 -0.80 15.71
N ILE A 165 2.77 -1.74 14.80
CA ILE A 165 1.46 -1.87 14.14
C ILE A 165 0.48 -2.64 15.04
N THR A 166 -0.80 -2.27 14.94
CA THR A 166 -1.90 -2.85 15.74
C THR A 166 -2.79 -3.78 14.94
N ARG A 167 -2.67 -3.79 13.59
CA ARG A 167 -3.39 -4.68 12.69
C ARG A 167 -2.50 -5.15 11.55
N ALA A 168 -2.49 -6.46 11.30
CA ALA A 168 -1.78 -7.08 10.18
C ALA A 168 -2.41 -8.43 9.79
N LEU A 169 -2.28 -8.82 8.53
CA LEU A 169 -2.64 -10.14 8.05
C LEU A 169 -1.76 -11.21 8.68
N GLY A 170 -2.36 -12.37 8.96
CA GLY A 170 -1.64 -13.57 9.43
C GLY A 170 -1.33 -13.59 10.92
N VAL A 171 -1.57 -12.50 11.65
CA VAL A 171 -1.31 -12.40 13.08
C VAL A 171 -2.49 -12.91 13.92
N SER A 172 -3.71 -12.66 13.46
CA SER A 172 -4.95 -13.06 14.13
C SER A 172 -5.88 -13.73 13.15
N GLU A 173 -6.72 -14.64 13.63
CA GLU A 173 -7.79 -15.27 12.83
C GLU A 173 -8.77 -14.22 12.34
N ASP A 174 -9.18 -13.29 13.22
CA ASP A 174 -10.02 -12.16 12.87
C ASP A 174 -9.17 -10.95 12.49
N LEU A 175 -9.40 -10.39 11.30
CA LEU A 175 -8.76 -9.19 10.80
C LEU A 175 -9.79 -8.09 10.56
N GLN A 176 -9.60 -6.94 11.20
CA GLN A 176 -10.35 -5.73 10.87
C GLN A 176 -9.69 -5.02 9.69
N ILE A 177 -10.49 -4.76 8.66
CA ILE A 177 -10.07 -4.13 7.40
C ILE A 177 -10.83 -2.83 7.24
N ASP A 178 -10.12 -1.73 7.06
CA ASP A 178 -10.72 -0.45 6.73
C ASP A 178 -10.89 -0.32 5.23
N PHE A 179 -11.96 0.38 4.81
CA PHE A 179 -12.30 0.59 3.41
C PHE A 179 -12.76 2.03 3.20
N CYS A 180 -12.22 2.67 2.17
CA CYS A 180 -12.64 4.00 1.75
C CYS A 180 -12.81 4.07 0.23
N GLU A 181 -13.53 5.10 -0.22
CA GLU A 181 -13.59 5.53 -1.62
C GLU A 181 -13.43 7.03 -1.69
N GLU A 182 -12.80 7.50 -2.76
CA GLU A 182 -12.60 8.91 -3.06
C GLU A 182 -12.73 9.15 -4.56
N ASP A 183 -13.07 10.38 -4.93
CA ASP A 183 -13.06 10.81 -6.31
C ASP A 183 -11.61 11.02 -6.77
N ILE A 184 -11.32 10.63 -8.01
CA ILE A 184 -10.03 10.87 -8.66
C ILE A 184 -10.27 11.52 -10.02
N SER A 185 -9.59 12.62 -10.26
CA SER A 185 -9.74 13.41 -11.48
C SER A 185 -8.62 13.15 -12.48
N GLU A 186 -8.79 13.62 -13.70
CA GLU A 186 -7.74 13.59 -14.73
C GLU A 186 -6.50 14.34 -14.22
N ASN A 187 -5.34 13.74 -14.37
CA ASN A 187 -4.02 14.16 -13.88
C ASN A 187 -3.74 13.90 -12.39
N ASP A 188 -4.70 13.42 -11.63
CA ASP A 188 -4.40 12.94 -10.28
C ASP A 188 -3.60 11.63 -10.34
N VAL A 189 -2.84 11.38 -9.28
CA VAL A 189 -2.05 10.15 -9.14
C VAL A 189 -2.40 9.48 -7.82
N LEU A 190 -2.80 8.22 -7.90
CA LEU A 190 -2.83 7.34 -6.73
C LEU A 190 -1.39 6.88 -6.44
N LEU A 191 -0.94 7.07 -5.22
CA LEU A 191 0.32 6.58 -4.67
C LEU A 191 0.03 5.57 -3.56
N ILE A 192 0.64 4.39 -3.63
CA ILE A 192 0.61 3.38 -2.57
C ILE A 192 2.04 3.07 -2.18
N CYS A 193 2.35 3.00 -0.89
CA CYS A 193 3.70 2.74 -0.41
C CYS A 193 3.73 2.02 0.93
N THR A 194 4.86 1.36 1.20
CA THR A 194 5.21 0.85 2.52
C THR A 194 5.78 1.95 3.40
N ASP A 195 5.92 1.69 4.69
CA ASP A 195 6.42 2.64 5.69
C ASP A 195 7.87 3.08 5.43
N GLY A 196 8.66 2.27 4.71
CA GLY A 196 9.99 2.62 4.26
C GLY A 196 10.06 3.85 3.35
N LEU A 197 8.95 4.29 2.74
CA LEU A 197 8.88 5.60 2.13
C LEU A 197 8.58 6.68 3.19
N ASN A 198 7.49 6.53 3.93
CA ASN A 198 6.94 7.56 4.83
C ASN A 198 7.84 7.87 6.04
N ASN A 199 8.67 6.92 6.44
CA ASN A 199 9.63 7.09 7.53
C ASN A 199 10.85 7.93 7.12
N TYR A 200 11.08 8.14 5.82
CA TYR A 200 12.27 8.79 5.27
C TYR A 200 11.96 9.96 4.33
N VAL A 201 10.73 10.11 3.87
CA VAL A 201 10.34 11.19 2.95
C VAL A 201 9.11 11.90 3.50
N GLU A 202 9.23 13.21 3.69
CA GLU A 202 8.14 14.03 4.18
C GLU A 202 7.03 14.19 3.12
N PRO A 203 5.77 14.41 3.53
CA PRO A 203 4.66 14.60 2.60
C PRO A 203 4.89 15.72 1.58
N GLU A 204 5.53 16.80 2.00
CA GLU A 204 5.89 17.93 1.15
C GLU A 204 6.92 17.53 0.09
N GLU A 205 7.94 16.74 0.47
CA GLU A 205 8.95 16.22 -0.46
C GLU A 205 8.34 15.22 -1.47
N ILE A 206 7.37 14.38 -1.02
CA ILE A 206 6.65 13.48 -1.92
C ILE A 206 5.97 14.30 -3.01
N TYR A 207 5.29 15.38 -2.63
CA TYR A 207 4.63 16.26 -3.58
C TYR A 207 5.64 16.93 -4.55
N GLU A 208 6.70 17.56 -4.04
CA GLU A 208 7.70 18.23 -4.85
C GLU A 208 8.36 17.32 -5.89
N LEU A 209 8.66 16.07 -5.52
CA LEU A 209 9.23 15.09 -6.43
C LEU A 209 8.28 14.72 -7.58
N THR A 210 7.01 15.04 -7.46
CA THR A 210 5.98 14.71 -8.44
C THR A 210 5.76 15.80 -9.47
N GLU A 211 6.08 17.07 -9.16
CA GLU A 211 5.82 18.20 -10.03
C GLU A 211 6.63 18.20 -11.33
N ASP A 212 7.82 17.61 -11.37
CA ASP A 212 8.73 17.62 -12.52
C ASP A 212 8.30 16.79 -13.74
N GLY A 213 7.04 16.35 -13.78
CA GLY A 213 6.34 15.97 -15.00
C GLY A 213 6.66 14.60 -15.64
N LYS A 214 7.58 13.80 -15.08
CA LYS A 214 7.91 12.50 -15.64
C LYS A 214 7.33 11.35 -14.82
N PHE A 215 6.05 11.09 -15.02
CA PHE A 215 5.34 10.02 -14.30
C PHE A 215 6.08 8.68 -14.26
N TYR A 216 6.76 8.31 -15.34
CA TYR A 216 7.51 7.03 -15.39
C TYR A 216 8.74 6.97 -14.49
N GLU A 217 9.27 8.10 -14.05
CA GLU A 217 10.40 8.19 -13.11
C GLU A 217 9.95 8.32 -11.66
N PHE A 218 8.67 8.46 -11.42
CA PHE A 218 8.07 8.84 -10.16
C PHE A 218 8.42 7.88 -9.00
N ALA A 219 8.08 6.60 -9.16
CA ALA A 219 8.33 5.59 -8.14
C ALA A 219 9.84 5.46 -7.85
N GLU A 220 10.70 5.53 -8.88
CA GLU A 220 12.15 5.46 -8.71
C GLU A 220 12.70 6.69 -7.98
N ARG A 221 12.22 7.89 -8.28
CA ARG A 221 12.64 9.13 -7.60
C ARG A 221 12.29 9.12 -6.11
N LEU A 222 11.10 8.62 -5.75
CA LEU A 222 10.66 8.48 -4.37
C LEU A 222 11.52 7.45 -3.60
N VAL A 223 11.77 6.28 -4.19
CA VAL A 223 12.62 5.26 -3.60
C VAL A 223 14.05 5.76 -3.42
N ASN A 224 14.61 6.44 -4.43
CA ASN A 224 15.94 7.03 -4.33
C ASN A 224 16.01 8.12 -3.25
N ARG A 225 14.96 8.93 -3.07
CA ARG A 225 14.91 9.93 -2.01
C ARG A 225 14.90 9.26 -0.63
N ALA A 226 14.09 8.23 -0.42
CA ALA A 226 14.06 7.48 0.83
C ALA A 226 15.43 6.84 1.15
N ASN A 227 16.10 6.25 0.16
CA ASN A 227 17.46 5.74 0.32
C ASN A 227 18.46 6.84 0.67
N ASN A 228 18.41 7.99 0.01
CA ASN A 228 19.29 9.14 0.29
C ASN A 228 19.07 9.71 1.70
N ASN A 229 17.86 9.62 2.23
CA ASN A 229 17.50 10.06 3.57
C ASN A 229 17.76 9.00 4.66
N GLY A 230 18.42 7.87 4.29
CA GLY A 230 18.87 6.86 5.26
C GLY A 230 18.54 5.41 4.88
N GLY A 231 17.46 5.15 4.14
CA GLY A 231 17.12 3.83 3.59
C GLY A 231 17.14 2.69 4.61
N GLY A 232 16.63 2.93 5.81
CA GLY A 232 16.74 1.96 6.91
C GLY A 232 15.77 0.80 6.85
N ASP A 233 14.83 0.82 5.88
CA ASP A 233 13.87 -0.27 5.64
C ASP A 233 13.73 -0.61 4.16
N ASN A 234 12.95 -1.68 3.88
CA ASN A 234 12.46 -2.00 2.56
C ASN A 234 11.53 -0.88 2.07
N ILE A 235 11.61 -0.50 0.82
CA ILE A 235 10.87 0.63 0.26
C ILE A 235 10.13 0.15 -0.97
N THR A 236 8.80 0.18 -0.92
CA THR A 236 7.96 -0.15 -2.08
C THR A 236 6.99 0.97 -2.39
N VAL A 237 6.95 1.35 -3.65
CA VAL A 237 6.11 2.42 -4.19
C VAL A 237 5.39 1.92 -5.43
N VAL A 238 4.07 2.08 -5.47
CA VAL A 238 3.24 1.87 -6.66
C VAL A 238 2.46 3.14 -6.95
N THR A 239 2.52 3.62 -8.17
CA THR A 239 1.79 4.81 -8.62
C THR A 239 0.87 4.46 -9.79
N VAL A 240 -0.33 4.99 -9.75
CA VAL A 240 -1.33 4.85 -10.82
C VAL A 240 -1.77 6.24 -11.23
N SER A 241 -1.52 6.62 -12.49
CA SER A 241 -1.99 7.88 -13.06
C SER A 241 -3.31 7.67 -13.77
N TYR A 242 -4.30 8.52 -13.40
CA TYR A 242 -5.59 8.59 -14.08
C TYR A 242 -5.51 9.54 -15.27
N TRP A 243 -4.93 9.04 -16.38
CA TRP A 243 -4.85 9.80 -17.62
C TRP A 243 -5.83 9.23 -18.64
N PHE A 244 -6.75 10.05 -19.12
CA PHE A 244 -7.43 9.79 -20.37
C PHE A 244 -6.52 10.26 -21.51
N CYS A 245 -5.94 9.31 -22.25
CA CYS A 245 -5.04 9.60 -23.38
C CYS A 245 -5.86 10.13 -24.56
N TRP A 246 -6.02 11.48 -24.68
CA TRP A 246 -6.53 12.14 -25.87
C TRP A 246 -5.47 12.96 -26.61
N LYS A 247 -4.17 12.87 -26.25
CA LYS A 247 -3.10 13.68 -26.85
C LYS A 247 -1.87 12.90 -27.30
N GLU A 248 -2.06 11.76 -27.97
CA GLU A 248 -1.00 11.17 -28.81
C GLU A 248 -1.42 11.11 -30.29
N PHE A 249 -2.10 12.13 -30.78
CA PHE A 249 -2.26 12.36 -32.21
C PHE A 249 -2.03 13.84 -32.48
N TYR A 250 -0.75 14.25 -32.56
CA TYR A 250 -0.24 15.28 -33.45
C TYR A 250 1.28 15.26 -33.43
#